data_1016726fd5fabea10cf4de46136a5235
#
_entry.id   1016726fd5fabea10cf4de46136a5235
#
_cell.length_a   1.000
_cell.length_b   1.000
_cell.length_c   1.000
_cell.angle_alpha   90.00
_cell.angle_beta   90.00
_cell.angle_gamma   90.00
#
_symmetry.space_group_name_H-M   'P 1'
#
loop_
_entity.id
_entity.type
_entity.pdbx_description
1 polymer ?
#
loop_
_entity_poly.entity_id
_entity_poly.type
_entity_poly.pdbx_seq_one_letter_code
_entity_poly.pdbx_strand_id
1 'polypeptide(L)'
;MKVFTHYTKLGSTSDGIRWRSILKFGNSWEVKESVVMKNPGAANFKRPDHAAINSPEELKQLSVFDDGELRANWYEFSSDPTMECIGRLFSEYYAAKGELLEGVIPIFNLFYLREANLITALNKVSQLNLANMVDYDVQHLTFPVYLGFADLAWHKTYGIVARKFFNAAKKQGALYLNDDFEKKCFHSSAISHDVWQE
;
A
#
# COMPACT_ATOMS: atom_id res chain seq x y z
N MET A 1 0.96 11.08 11.24
CA MET A 1 0.41 9.99 10.39
C MET A 1 -0.12 8.87 11.27
N LYS A 2 -1.27 8.29 10.93
CA LYS A 2 -1.82 7.06 11.55
C LYS A 2 -1.91 5.99 10.47
N VAL A 3 -1.79 4.71 10.86
CA VAL A 3 -1.89 3.58 9.94
C VAL A 3 -3.07 2.71 10.36
N PHE A 4 -4.01 2.51 9.46
CA PHE A 4 -5.12 1.58 9.65
C PHE A 4 -5.05 0.48 8.60
N THR A 5 -5.44 -0.73 8.98
CA THR A 5 -5.40 -1.86 8.05
C THR A 5 -6.39 -2.94 8.46
N HIS A 6 -6.86 -3.69 7.49
CA HIS A 6 -7.48 -4.99 7.75
C HIS A 6 -6.38 -6.03 8.01
N TYR A 7 -6.63 -6.90 8.96
CA TYR A 7 -5.73 -8.00 9.28
C TYR A 7 -6.51 -9.28 9.55
N THR A 8 -6.05 -10.35 8.95
CA THR A 8 -6.59 -11.69 9.19
C THR A 8 -5.44 -12.64 9.53
N LYS A 9 -5.52 -13.27 10.69
CA LYS A 9 -4.54 -14.27 11.13
C LYS A 9 -4.71 -15.56 10.32
N LEU A 10 -3.60 -16.16 9.89
CA LEU A 10 -3.60 -17.44 9.16
C LEU A 10 -3.44 -18.59 10.13
N GLY A 11 -4.55 -19.27 10.44
CA GLY A 11 -4.55 -20.43 11.32
C GLY A 11 -3.98 -20.13 12.71
N SER A 12 -3.18 -21.04 13.25
CA SER A 12 -2.52 -20.92 14.55
C SER A 12 -1.14 -20.27 14.49
N THR A 13 -0.66 -19.89 13.30
CA THR A 13 0.66 -19.29 13.10
C THR A 13 0.68 -17.81 13.47
N SER A 14 1.87 -17.23 13.55
CA SER A 14 2.05 -15.77 13.66
C SER A 14 1.82 -15.05 12.33
N ASP A 15 1.66 -15.80 11.25
CA ASP A 15 1.46 -15.26 9.92
C ASP A 15 0.06 -14.65 9.78
N GLY A 16 -0.06 -13.69 8.93
CA GLY A 16 -1.34 -13.04 8.66
C GLY A 16 -1.35 -12.30 7.34
N ILE A 17 -2.54 -12.06 6.85
CA ILE A 17 -2.80 -11.24 5.69
C ILE A 17 -3.09 -9.83 6.18
N ARG A 18 -2.32 -8.86 5.70
CA ARG A 18 -2.51 -7.44 5.94
C ARG A 18 -2.87 -6.76 4.63
N TRP A 19 -4.06 -6.28 4.52
CA TRP A 19 -4.63 -5.74 3.30
C TRP A 19 -5.45 -4.49 3.59
N ARG A 20 -5.81 -3.73 2.54
CA ARG A 20 -6.54 -2.46 2.67
C ARG A 20 -5.89 -1.53 3.70
N SER A 21 -4.57 -1.41 3.61
CA SER A 21 -3.84 -0.50 4.48
C SER A 21 -4.01 0.93 3.99
N ILE A 22 -4.14 1.86 4.93
CA ILE A 22 -4.19 3.30 4.65
C ILE A 22 -3.24 4.07 5.55
N LEU A 23 -2.64 5.10 5.00
CA LEU A 23 -1.96 6.16 5.75
C LEU A 23 -2.92 7.34 5.90
N LYS A 24 -3.23 7.72 7.14
CA LYS A 24 -4.14 8.81 7.48
C LYS A 24 -3.37 10.04 7.93
N PHE A 25 -3.61 11.17 7.28
CA PHE A 25 -3.01 12.47 7.57
C PHE A 25 -4.08 13.49 7.95
N GLY A 26 -3.79 14.34 8.95
CA GLY A 26 -4.71 15.37 9.41
C GLY A 26 -6.10 14.83 9.80
N ASN A 27 -7.16 15.58 9.52
CA ASN A 27 -8.54 15.25 9.92
C ASN A 27 -9.41 14.73 8.76
N SER A 28 -9.10 15.07 7.52
CA SER A 28 -9.88 14.65 6.34
C SER A 28 -9.80 13.13 6.10
N TRP A 29 -10.88 12.52 5.63
CA TRP A 29 -10.95 11.13 5.18
C TRP A 29 -11.03 11.03 3.65
N GLU A 30 -10.80 12.13 2.96
CA GLU A 30 -10.75 12.15 1.50
C GLU A 30 -9.60 11.28 1.00
N VAL A 31 -9.87 10.42 0.02
CA VAL A 31 -8.83 9.63 -0.64
C VAL A 31 -8.05 10.54 -1.60
N LYS A 32 -6.75 10.61 -1.43
CA LYS A 32 -5.87 11.51 -2.19
C LYS A 32 -5.17 10.77 -3.32
N GLU A 33 -4.15 10.01 -2.99
CA GLU A 33 -3.30 9.26 -3.91
C GLU A 33 -3.33 7.79 -3.56
N SER A 34 -2.68 6.97 -4.38
CA SER A 34 -2.46 5.56 -4.09
C SER A 34 -0.98 5.21 -4.10
N VAL A 35 -0.65 4.18 -3.35
CA VAL A 35 0.70 3.60 -3.32
C VAL A 35 0.59 2.11 -3.62
N VAL A 36 1.46 1.60 -4.48
CA VAL A 36 1.58 0.17 -4.75
C VAL A 36 2.97 -0.31 -4.32
N MET A 37 3.02 -1.21 -3.35
CA MET A 37 4.24 -1.73 -2.75
C MET A 37 4.45 -3.21 -3.06
N LYS A 38 5.58 -3.78 -2.65
CA LYS A 38 5.87 -5.22 -2.81
C LYS A 38 4.92 -6.07 -1.99
N ASN A 39 4.94 -5.87 -0.68
CA ASN A 39 4.20 -6.65 0.31
C ASN A 39 4.02 -5.86 1.60
N PRO A 40 3.09 -6.27 2.46
CA PRO A 40 2.97 -5.71 3.79
C PRO A 40 4.23 -6.03 4.62
N GLY A 41 5.05 -5.03 4.89
CA GLY A 41 6.32 -5.18 5.61
C GLY A 41 6.17 -5.58 7.09
N ALA A 42 7.06 -5.04 7.93
CA ALA A 42 7.22 -5.42 9.34
C ALA A 42 6.29 -4.69 10.32
N ALA A 43 5.46 -3.76 9.85
CA ALA A 43 4.56 -3.00 10.74
C ALA A 43 3.73 -3.91 11.64
N ASN A 44 3.63 -3.54 12.93
CA ASN A 44 2.96 -4.33 13.96
C ASN A 44 1.71 -3.65 14.47
N PHE A 45 0.87 -4.40 15.19
CA PHE A 45 -0.23 -3.83 15.94
C PHE A 45 0.28 -2.75 16.88
N LYS A 46 -0.37 -1.60 16.88
CA LYS A 46 -0.04 -0.51 17.80
C LYS A 46 -0.55 -0.81 19.21
N ARG A 47 -1.67 -1.52 19.31
CA ARG A 47 -2.27 -1.93 20.57
C ARG A 47 -1.70 -3.29 21.00
N PRO A 48 -1.19 -3.41 22.24
CA PRO A 48 -0.61 -4.66 22.73
C PRO A 48 -1.59 -5.83 22.79
N ASP A 49 -2.87 -5.54 23.00
CA ASP A 49 -3.95 -6.52 23.03
C ASP A 49 -4.38 -7.01 21.65
N HIS A 50 -3.80 -6.47 20.59
CA HIS A 50 -4.19 -6.73 19.20
C HIS A 50 -5.70 -6.56 18.95
N ALA A 51 -6.35 -5.69 19.73
CA ALA A 51 -7.77 -5.47 19.60
C ALA A 51 -8.09 -4.64 18.34
N ALA A 52 -9.18 -5.01 17.69
CA ALA A 52 -9.75 -4.19 16.64
C ALA A 52 -10.13 -2.81 17.18
N ILE A 53 -10.05 -1.81 16.33
CA ILE A 53 -10.53 -0.47 16.66
C ILE A 53 -12.04 -0.37 16.45
N ASN A 54 -12.68 0.49 17.24
CA ASN A 54 -14.01 0.96 16.89
C ASN A 54 -13.85 1.96 15.75
N SER A 55 -14.03 1.47 14.53
CA SER A 55 -13.70 2.24 13.32
C SER A 55 -14.63 3.42 13.17
N PRO A 56 -14.12 4.63 12.90
CA PRO A 56 -14.93 5.77 12.49
C PRO A 56 -15.82 5.41 11.29
N GLU A 57 -16.98 6.01 11.20
CA GLU A 57 -17.92 5.71 10.11
C GLU A 57 -17.30 6.04 8.74
N GLU A 58 -16.54 7.12 8.67
CA GLU A 58 -15.83 7.54 7.47
C GLU A 58 -14.84 6.47 6.97
N LEU A 59 -14.17 5.77 7.90
CA LEU A 59 -13.27 4.67 7.54
C LEU A 59 -14.02 3.49 6.93
N LYS A 60 -15.22 3.21 7.42
CA LYS A 60 -16.08 2.14 6.90
C LYS A 60 -16.66 2.47 5.52
N GLN A 61 -16.83 3.75 5.23
CA GLN A 61 -17.44 4.26 3.99
C GLN A 61 -16.43 4.60 2.89
N LEU A 62 -15.12 4.33 3.10
CA LEU A 62 -14.13 4.57 2.07
C LEU A 62 -14.45 3.73 0.83
N SER A 63 -14.90 4.38 -0.24
CA SER A 63 -15.32 3.74 -1.48
C SER A 63 -14.25 2.87 -2.13
N VAL A 64 -12.98 3.20 -1.90
CA VAL A 64 -11.83 2.43 -2.35
C VAL A 64 -11.80 1.00 -1.75
N PHE A 65 -12.61 0.73 -0.74
CA PHE A 65 -12.68 -0.56 -0.06
C PHE A 65 -14.10 -1.15 0.01
N ASP A 66 -15.05 -0.53 -0.66
CA ASP A 66 -16.44 -0.98 -0.65
C ASP A 66 -16.64 -2.13 -1.66
N ASP A 67 -16.34 -3.34 -1.19
CA ASP A 67 -16.57 -4.58 -1.93
C ASP A 67 -17.77 -5.39 -1.41
N GLY A 68 -18.54 -4.80 -0.52
CA GLY A 68 -19.82 -5.35 -0.01
C GLY A 68 -19.73 -6.61 0.84
N GLU A 69 -18.65 -7.40 0.74
CA GLU A 69 -18.61 -8.75 1.30
C GLU A 69 -17.63 -8.92 2.47
N LEU A 70 -16.58 -8.14 2.54
CA LEU A 70 -15.50 -8.36 3.51
C LEU A 70 -15.58 -7.38 4.69
N ARG A 71 -16.47 -7.64 5.62
CA ARG A 71 -16.55 -6.93 6.91
C ARG A 71 -15.41 -7.35 7.85
N ALA A 72 -14.17 -7.20 7.40
CA ALA A 72 -13.03 -7.42 8.26
C ALA A 72 -12.89 -6.27 9.27
N ASN A 73 -12.37 -6.58 10.46
CA ASN A 73 -12.09 -5.58 11.46
C ASN A 73 -10.90 -4.71 11.03
N TRP A 74 -10.97 -3.44 11.35
CA TRP A 74 -9.86 -2.52 11.25
C TRP A 74 -8.99 -2.56 12.49
N TYR A 75 -7.70 -2.43 12.27
CA TYR A 75 -6.68 -2.37 13.32
C TYR A 75 -5.79 -1.17 13.13
N GLU A 76 -5.37 -0.53 14.22
CA GLU A 76 -4.31 0.49 14.16
C GLU A 76 -2.95 -0.21 14.26
N PHE A 77 -2.08 0.09 13.30
CA PHE A 77 -0.72 -0.43 13.23
C PHE A 77 0.29 0.69 13.50
N SER A 78 1.49 0.33 13.96
CA SER A 78 2.64 1.22 13.90
C SER A 78 3.04 1.42 12.44
N SER A 79 3.59 2.58 12.11
CA SER A 79 4.30 2.74 10.84
C SER A 79 5.59 1.91 10.83
N ASP A 80 6.01 1.50 9.65
CA ASP A 80 7.35 0.99 9.40
C ASP A 80 8.18 2.03 8.61
N PRO A 81 9.52 1.84 8.48
CA PRO A 81 10.37 2.80 7.77
C PRO A 81 9.93 3.11 6.34
N THR A 82 9.32 2.16 5.65
CA THR A 82 8.81 2.37 4.30
C THR A 82 7.59 3.30 4.30
N MET A 83 6.66 3.09 5.21
CA MET A 83 5.49 3.96 5.38
C MET A 83 5.88 5.37 5.79
N GLU A 84 6.89 5.52 6.66
CA GLU A 84 7.43 6.84 7.05
C GLU A 84 8.04 7.56 5.85
N CYS A 85 8.77 6.82 5.00
CA CYS A 85 9.35 7.36 3.77
C CYS A 85 8.27 7.84 2.80
N ILE A 86 7.23 7.04 2.58
CA ILE A 86 6.07 7.39 1.75
C ILE A 86 5.35 8.62 2.33
N GLY A 87 5.16 8.65 3.64
CA GLY A 87 4.52 9.78 4.30
C GLY A 87 5.26 11.09 4.07
N ARG A 88 6.61 11.08 4.17
CA ARG A 88 7.45 12.24 3.85
C ARG A 88 7.36 12.63 2.38
N LEU A 89 7.46 11.64 1.48
CA LEU A 89 7.37 11.85 0.05
C LEU A 89 6.12 12.64 -0.33
N PHE A 90 4.95 12.18 0.09
CA PHE A 90 3.71 12.87 -0.23
C PHE A 90 3.55 14.20 0.52
N SER A 91 4.08 14.32 1.73
CA SER A 91 4.09 15.60 2.45
C SER A 91 4.90 16.65 1.69
N GLU A 92 6.05 16.28 1.15
CA GLU A 92 6.88 17.15 0.31
C GLU A 92 6.22 17.50 -1.01
N TYR A 93 5.56 16.52 -1.66
CA TYR A 93 4.79 16.75 -2.88
C TYR A 93 3.67 17.78 -2.67
N TYR A 94 2.92 17.69 -1.58
CA TYR A 94 1.87 18.67 -1.26
C TYR A 94 2.46 20.02 -0.87
N ALA A 95 3.55 20.03 -0.08
CA ALA A 95 4.23 21.28 0.29
C ALA A 95 4.76 22.03 -0.94
N ALA A 96 5.28 21.32 -1.95
CA ALA A 96 5.71 21.94 -3.21
C ALA A 96 4.56 22.60 -3.99
N LYS A 97 3.32 22.17 -3.75
CA LYS A 97 2.10 22.81 -4.29
C LYS A 97 1.55 23.92 -3.40
N GLY A 98 2.19 24.21 -2.28
CA GLY A 98 1.67 25.15 -1.28
C GLY A 98 0.49 24.61 -0.47
N GLU A 99 0.32 23.30 -0.42
CA GLU A 99 -0.78 22.60 0.24
C GLU A 99 -0.29 21.78 1.43
N LEU A 100 -1.19 21.47 2.36
CA LEU A 100 -0.94 20.53 3.44
C LEU A 100 -1.53 19.16 3.06
N LEU A 101 -0.77 18.10 3.28
CA LEU A 101 -1.29 16.76 3.10
C LEU A 101 -2.32 16.43 4.17
N GLU A 102 -3.59 16.42 3.80
CA GLU A 102 -4.72 15.98 4.62
C GLU A 102 -5.57 14.97 3.86
N GLY A 103 -5.88 13.85 4.49
CA GLY A 103 -6.67 12.78 3.87
C GLY A 103 -6.09 11.40 4.10
N VAL A 104 -6.43 10.48 3.23
CA VAL A 104 -5.96 9.09 3.29
C VAL A 104 -5.27 8.69 2.00
N ILE A 105 -4.19 7.92 2.14
CA ILE A 105 -3.45 7.32 1.05
C ILE A 105 -3.56 5.80 1.18
N PRO A 106 -4.33 5.12 0.32
CA PRO A 106 -4.39 3.67 0.27
C PRO A 106 -3.06 3.06 -0.15
N ILE A 107 -2.68 1.96 0.50
CA ILE A 107 -1.52 1.14 0.15
C ILE A 107 -2.00 -0.19 -0.40
N PHE A 108 -1.73 -0.43 -1.66
CA PHE A 108 -1.89 -1.71 -2.32
C PHE A 108 -0.55 -2.45 -2.37
N ASN A 109 -0.60 -3.76 -2.54
CA ASN A 109 0.59 -4.60 -2.58
C ASN A 109 0.49 -5.63 -3.69
N LEU A 110 1.64 -6.12 -4.18
CA LEU A 110 1.66 -7.21 -5.16
C LEU A 110 1.17 -8.53 -4.55
N PHE A 111 1.26 -8.68 -3.23
CA PHE A 111 0.65 -9.75 -2.43
C PHE A 111 0.48 -9.28 -0.98
N TYR A 112 -0.33 -9.97 -0.19
CA TYR A 112 -0.82 -9.44 1.09
C TYR A 112 -0.33 -10.19 2.34
N LEU A 113 0.58 -11.17 2.19
CA LEU A 113 1.17 -11.83 3.34
C LEU A 113 2.08 -10.88 4.12
N ARG A 114 1.80 -10.70 5.41
CA ARG A 114 2.64 -9.90 6.31
C ARG A 114 3.88 -10.69 6.69
N GLU A 115 5.00 -10.32 6.14
CA GLU A 115 6.32 -10.90 6.41
C GLU A 115 7.40 -9.86 6.11
N ALA A 116 8.31 -9.65 7.05
CA ALA A 116 9.40 -8.69 6.90
C ALA A 116 10.47 -9.15 5.89
N ASN A 117 10.73 -10.45 5.88
CA ASN A 117 11.70 -11.04 4.94
C ASN A 117 11.02 -11.41 3.63
N LEU A 118 11.40 -10.75 2.54
CA LEU A 118 10.77 -10.92 1.23
C LEU A 118 10.90 -12.37 0.70
N ILE A 119 12.05 -13.02 0.87
CA ILE A 119 12.27 -14.40 0.39
C ILE A 119 11.35 -15.36 1.13
N THR A 120 11.27 -15.20 2.44
CA THR A 120 10.34 -15.99 3.27
C THR A 120 8.89 -15.74 2.87
N ALA A 121 8.52 -14.48 2.63
CA ALA A 121 7.19 -14.11 2.15
C ALA A 121 6.82 -14.80 0.83
N LEU A 122 7.72 -14.74 -0.16
CA LEU A 122 7.52 -15.35 -1.47
C LEU A 122 7.33 -16.88 -1.39
N ASN A 123 8.13 -17.54 -0.55
CA ASN A 123 8.03 -18.99 -0.34
C ASN A 123 6.68 -19.37 0.32
N LYS A 124 6.25 -18.62 1.31
CA LYS A 124 4.97 -18.86 2.01
C LYS A 124 3.77 -18.58 1.10
N VAL A 125 3.77 -17.45 0.40
CA VAL A 125 2.64 -17.03 -0.44
C VAL A 125 2.41 -17.98 -1.61
N SER A 126 3.47 -18.62 -2.14
CA SER A 126 3.32 -19.63 -3.19
C SER A 126 2.49 -20.85 -2.75
N GLN A 127 2.41 -21.09 -1.45
CA GLN A 127 1.64 -22.19 -0.85
C GLN A 127 0.20 -21.75 -0.47
N LEU A 128 -0.06 -20.45 -0.46
CA LEU A 128 -1.36 -19.87 -0.11
C LEU A 128 -2.07 -19.48 -1.42
N ASN A 129 -3.19 -20.13 -1.71
CA ASN A 129 -4.02 -19.75 -2.86
C ASN A 129 -4.79 -18.45 -2.55
N LEU A 130 -4.08 -17.33 -2.49
CA LEU A 130 -4.63 -15.99 -2.27
C LEU A 130 -5.11 -15.44 -3.61
N ALA A 131 -6.30 -15.87 -4.03
CA ALA A 131 -6.86 -15.50 -5.31
C ALA A 131 -7.19 -14.00 -5.39
N ASN A 132 -6.84 -13.40 -6.50
CA ASN A 132 -7.49 -12.29 -7.23
C ASN A 132 -7.76 -10.95 -6.51
N MET A 133 -7.22 -10.68 -5.32
CA MET A 133 -7.35 -9.37 -4.66
C MET A 133 -6.78 -8.23 -5.52
N VAL A 134 -5.79 -8.53 -6.34
CA VAL A 134 -5.09 -7.54 -7.16
C VAL A 134 -5.95 -6.97 -8.28
N ASP A 135 -6.80 -7.75 -8.91
CA ASP A 135 -7.67 -7.26 -9.99
C ASP A 135 -8.71 -6.25 -9.45
N TYR A 136 -9.17 -6.46 -8.22
CA TYR A 136 -9.98 -5.49 -7.51
C TYR A 136 -9.18 -4.21 -7.21
N ASP A 137 -8.00 -4.34 -6.63
CA ASP A 137 -7.17 -3.21 -6.23
C ASP A 137 -6.80 -2.28 -7.40
N VAL A 138 -6.51 -2.85 -8.57
CA VAL A 138 -6.20 -2.07 -9.78
C VAL A 138 -7.35 -1.12 -10.18
N GLN A 139 -8.60 -1.52 -9.92
CA GLN A 139 -9.79 -0.71 -10.22
C GLN A 139 -9.98 0.45 -9.26
N HIS A 140 -9.40 0.36 -8.06
CA HIS A 140 -9.55 1.33 -6.98
C HIS A 140 -8.37 2.28 -6.79
N LEU A 141 -7.45 2.34 -7.75
CA LEU A 141 -6.35 3.28 -7.72
C LEU A 141 -6.87 4.72 -7.82
N THR A 142 -6.43 5.57 -6.90
CA THR A 142 -6.60 7.02 -6.95
C THR A 142 -5.30 7.66 -7.40
N PHE A 143 -5.37 8.62 -8.28
CA PHE A 143 -4.21 9.19 -8.96
C PHE A 143 -3.83 10.57 -8.39
N PRO A 144 -2.54 10.90 -8.36
CA PRO A 144 -1.39 10.12 -8.84
C PRO A 144 -1.08 8.86 -8.03
N VAL A 145 -0.33 7.92 -8.62
CA VAL A 145 0.03 6.64 -7.99
C VAL A 145 1.55 6.52 -7.86
N TYR A 146 2.02 6.21 -6.64
CA TYR A 146 3.41 5.83 -6.44
C TYR A 146 3.60 4.32 -6.60
N LEU A 147 4.51 3.90 -7.48
CA LEU A 147 4.81 2.50 -7.77
C LEU A 147 6.14 2.09 -7.12
N GLY A 148 6.07 1.45 -5.95
CA GLY A 148 7.21 1.09 -5.10
C GLY A 148 7.52 -0.42 -5.05
N PHE A 149 7.27 -1.17 -6.11
CA PHE A 149 7.49 -2.62 -6.12
C PHE A 149 8.88 -3.06 -6.62
N ALA A 150 9.73 -2.14 -7.08
CA ALA A 150 11.15 -2.33 -7.43
C ALA A 150 11.45 -3.65 -8.17
N ASP A 151 12.36 -4.47 -7.61
CA ASP A 151 12.84 -5.72 -8.19
C ASP A 151 11.76 -6.80 -8.39
N LEU A 152 10.64 -6.74 -7.70
CA LEU A 152 9.52 -7.65 -7.97
C LEU A 152 8.86 -7.41 -9.33
N ALA A 153 9.13 -6.29 -9.98
CA ALA A 153 8.75 -6.06 -11.37
C ALA A 153 9.28 -7.16 -12.32
N TRP A 154 10.42 -7.75 -11.99
CA TRP A 154 11.09 -8.80 -12.75
C TRP A 154 10.74 -10.22 -12.29
N HIS A 155 10.03 -10.37 -11.21
CA HIS A 155 9.67 -11.68 -10.70
C HIS A 155 8.66 -12.37 -11.63
N LYS A 156 8.89 -13.66 -11.95
CA LYS A 156 8.05 -14.42 -12.90
C LYS A 156 6.54 -14.28 -12.63
N THR A 157 6.13 -14.39 -11.40
CA THR A 157 4.72 -14.31 -11.00
C THR A 157 4.30 -12.87 -10.76
N TYR A 158 5.04 -12.14 -9.90
CA TYR A 158 4.63 -10.82 -9.43
C TYR A 158 4.91 -9.71 -10.44
N GLY A 159 5.79 -9.93 -11.41
CA GLY A 159 5.98 -9.03 -12.55
C GLY A 159 4.71 -8.87 -13.40
N ILE A 160 3.90 -9.92 -13.52
CA ILE A 160 2.60 -9.86 -14.20
C ILE A 160 1.65 -8.93 -13.43
N VAL A 161 1.62 -9.07 -12.11
CA VAL A 161 0.82 -8.24 -11.20
C VAL A 161 1.29 -6.78 -11.24
N ALA A 162 2.60 -6.56 -11.11
CA ALA A 162 3.21 -5.23 -11.18
C ALA A 162 2.89 -4.53 -12.51
N ARG A 163 2.89 -5.25 -13.62
CA ARG A 163 2.54 -4.72 -14.94
C ARG A 163 1.07 -4.29 -15.04
N LYS A 164 0.14 -4.98 -14.36
CA LYS A 164 -1.27 -4.54 -14.30
C LYS A 164 -1.37 -3.17 -13.62
N PHE A 165 -0.75 -3.00 -12.46
CA PHE A 165 -0.71 -1.71 -11.77
C PHE A 165 -0.04 -0.62 -12.59
N PHE A 166 1.12 -0.92 -13.18
CA PHE A 166 1.85 0.01 -14.04
C PHE A 166 0.99 0.50 -15.22
N ASN A 167 0.35 -0.43 -15.93
CA ASN A 167 -0.48 -0.08 -17.09
C ASN A 167 -1.71 0.77 -16.71
N ALA A 168 -2.32 0.49 -15.56
CA ALA A 168 -3.42 1.29 -15.04
C ALA A 168 -2.94 2.70 -14.67
N ALA A 169 -1.82 2.79 -13.95
CA ALA A 169 -1.20 4.04 -13.54
C ALA A 169 -0.77 4.90 -14.75
N LYS A 170 -0.13 4.29 -15.74
CA LYS A 170 0.32 4.98 -16.97
C LYS A 170 -0.83 5.65 -17.72
N LYS A 171 -1.99 5.02 -17.78
CA LYS A 171 -3.18 5.58 -18.44
C LYS A 171 -3.74 6.83 -17.76
N GLN A 172 -3.47 7.01 -16.49
CA GLN A 172 -4.09 8.02 -15.64
C GLN A 172 -3.11 9.09 -15.11
N GLY A 173 -1.86 9.10 -15.60
CA GLY A 173 -0.87 10.08 -15.17
C GLY A 173 -0.23 9.77 -13.81
N ALA A 174 0.22 8.53 -13.63
CA ALA A 174 0.92 8.12 -12.41
C ALA A 174 2.22 8.89 -12.19
N LEU A 175 2.58 9.07 -10.93
CA LEU A 175 3.93 9.49 -10.53
C LEU A 175 4.88 8.29 -10.59
N TYR A 176 5.76 8.28 -11.57
CA TYR A 176 6.83 7.30 -11.69
C TYR A 176 8.05 7.95 -12.35
N LEU A 177 9.24 7.45 -12.02
CA LEU A 177 10.50 8.03 -12.50
C LEU A 177 10.81 7.70 -13.95
N ASN A 178 10.12 6.71 -14.52
CA ASN A 178 10.37 6.26 -15.88
C ASN A 178 9.08 5.67 -16.46
N ASP A 179 8.75 6.03 -17.68
CA ASP A 179 7.58 5.53 -18.41
C ASP A 179 7.80 4.13 -19.01
N ASP A 180 9.00 3.59 -18.88
CA ASP A 180 9.37 2.24 -19.30
C ASP A 180 9.37 1.29 -18.11
N PHE A 181 8.41 0.38 -18.06
CA PHE A 181 8.31 -0.64 -17.03
C PHE A 181 9.61 -1.43 -16.86
N GLU A 182 10.35 -1.63 -17.94
CA GLU A 182 11.57 -2.44 -17.96
C GLU A 182 12.79 -1.68 -17.43
N LYS A 183 12.74 -0.37 -17.37
CA LYS A 183 13.93 0.41 -17.03
C LYS A 183 14.11 0.72 -15.57
N LYS A 184 13.10 0.87 -14.75
CA LYS A 184 13.26 0.98 -13.27
C LYS A 184 11.93 1.22 -12.54
N CYS A 185 11.57 0.29 -11.66
CA CYS A 185 10.66 0.53 -10.55
C CYS A 185 11.49 0.72 -9.29
N PHE A 186 11.39 1.85 -8.62
CA PHE A 186 12.18 2.14 -7.42
C PHE A 186 11.41 1.77 -6.15
N HIS A 187 12.15 1.30 -5.17
CA HIS A 187 11.64 1.18 -3.81
C HIS A 187 11.70 2.56 -3.14
N SER A 188 10.70 2.89 -2.32
CA SER A 188 10.59 4.17 -1.64
C SER A 188 11.84 4.58 -0.82
N SER A 189 12.55 3.62 -0.28
CA SER A 189 13.81 3.86 0.46
C SER A 189 14.99 4.29 -0.42
N ALA A 190 14.88 4.13 -1.75
CA ALA A 190 15.92 4.46 -2.71
C ALA A 190 15.70 5.82 -3.40
N ILE A 191 14.61 6.53 -3.09
CA ILE A 191 14.33 7.83 -3.66
C ILE A 191 15.09 8.89 -2.85
N SER A 192 16.10 9.50 -3.48
CA SER A 192 16.77 10.67 -2.94
C SER A 192 15.92 11.93 -3.19
N HIS A 193 16.20 12.98 -2.42
CA HIS A 193 15.51 14.29 -2.49
C HIS A 193 15.50 14.93 -3.88
N ASP A 194 16.38 14.50 -4.78
CA ASP A 194 16.64 15.16 -6.07
C ASP A 194 15.60 14.84 -7.15
N VAL A 195 14.68 13.93 -6.88
CA VAL A 195 13.72 13.40 -7.87
C VAL A 195 12.55 14.34 -8.16
N TRP A 196 12.35 15.36 -7.33
CA TRP A 196 11.19 16.26 -7.42
C TRP A 196 11.50 17.65 -8.02
N GLN A 197 12.72 17.86 -8.52
CA GLN A 197 13.14 19.17 -9.06
C GLN A 197 12.95 19.32 -10.59
N GLU A 198 12.36 18.34 -11.26
CA GLU A 198 11.93 18.41 -12.66
C GLU A 198 10.40 18.30 -12.77
#